data_68d09addda9044164405791ac4a4baee
#
_entry.id   68d09addda9044164405791ac4a4baee
#
_cell.length_a   1.000
_cell.length_b   1.000
_cell.length_c   1.000
_cell.angle_alpha   90.00
_cell.angle_beta   90.00
_cell.angle_gamma   90.00
#
_symmetry.space_group_name_H-M   'P 1'
#
loop_
_entity.id
_entity.type
_entity.pdbx_description
1 polymer ?
#
loop_
_entity_poly.entity_id
_entity_poly.type
_entity_poly.pdbx_seq_one_letter_code
_entity_poly.pdbx_strand_id
1 'polypeptide(L)'
;MTALSENYDPSTPATKVDNRGWYGRCVWESDNDVCDDQTVTITWDDDSASEIPNRGPKTAIFHMVAFTQGICERRGRIYGTRGEITYDSTTIHVHDFATEQTTTHSRPPQPGEGHGGGDDGLATQFITAVDAVKNGVMSADEAQVKYIGCTLEECVRSHAMVFAAEEARHGKVVLDWEKWWGERVEGILGELKNEEEYVHP
;
A
#
# COMPACT_ATOMS: atom_id res chain seq x y z
N MET A 1 -7.43 -2.52 27.96
CA MET A 1 -8.42 -3.60 28.15
C MET A 1 -9.88 -3.12 28.11
N THR A 2 -10.18 -1.89 28.48
CA THR A 2 -11.56 -1.36 28.55
C THR A 2 -12.32 -1.43 27.22
N ALA A 3 -11.68 -1.18 26.09
CA ALA A 3 -12.33 -1.25 24.77
C ALA A 3 -12.74 -2.66 24.34
N LEU A 4 -11.96 -3.68 24.71
CA LEU A 4 -12.25 -5.08 24.38
C LEU A 4 -13.38 -5.66 25.26
N SER A 5 -13.61 -5.08 26.44
CA SER A 5 -14.63 -5.51 27.38
C SER A 5 -15.84 -4.56 27.44
N GLU A 6 -15.94 -3.62 26.51
CA GLU A 6 -17.07 -2.71 26.43
C GLU A 6 -18.38 -3.49 26.22
N ASN A 7 -19.35 -3.30 27.14
CA ASN A 7 -20.61 -4.04 27.19
C ASN A 7 -20.47 -5.57 27.34
N TYR A 8 -19.36 -6.04 27.91
CA TYR A 8 -19.13 -7.43 28.23
C TYR A 8 -18.81 -7.59 29.72
N ASP A 9 -19.46 -8.53 30.35
CA ASP A 9 -19.17 -8.98 31.71
C ASP A 9 -19.31 -10.50 31.78
N PRO A 10 -18.84 -11.16 32.87
CA PRO A 10 -18.90 -12.62 33.03
C PRO A 10 -20.31 -13.21 32.96
N SER A 11 -21.36 -12.39 33.09
CA SER A 11 -22.75 -12.81 32.97
C SER A 11 -23.31 -12.70 31.55
N THR A 12 -22.58 -12.10 30.63
CA THR A 12 -23.02 -11.93 29.23
C THR A 12 -23.15 -13.30 28.57
N PRO A 13 -24.33 -13.67 28.03
CA PRO A 13 -24.52 -14.98 27.39
C PRO A 13 -23.57 -15.20 26.21
N ALA A 14 -23.02 -16.40 26.08
CA ALA A 14 -22.11 -16.78 24.98
C ALA A 14 -22.67 -16.42 23.62
N THR A 15 -23.95 -16.66 23.38
CA THR A 15 -24.65 -16.33 22.12
C THR A 15 -24.62 -14.81 21.79
N LYS A 16 -24.55 -13.95 22.78
CA LYS A 16 -24.35 -12.51 22.56
C LYS A 16 -22.92 -12.17 22.23
N VAL A 17 -21.95 -12.90 22.81
CA VAL A 17 -20.52 -12.72 22.52
C VAL A 17 -20.22 -13.20 21.10
N ASP A 18 -20.72 -14.35 20.70
CA ASP A 18 -20.50 -14.96 19.39
C ASP A 18 -21.06 -14.13 18.23
N ASN A 19 -22.15 -13.41 18.47
CA ASN A 19 -22.81 -12.58 17.47
C ASN A 19 -22.32 -11.10 17.44
N ARG A 20 -21.33 -10.75 18.23
CA ARG A 20 -20.75 -9.40 18.19
C ARG A 20 -19.90 -9.19 16.95
N GLY A 21 -19.74 -7.92 16.55
CA GLY A 21 -18.67 -7.50 15.71
C GLY A 21 -17.31 -7.93 16.30
N TRP A 22 -16.24 -7.81 15.56
CA TRP A 22 -14.92 -8.30 15.94
C TRP A 22 -14.39 -7.79 17.31
N TYR A 23 -14.84 -6.63 17.79
CA TYR A 23 -14.62 -6.20 19.18
C TYR A 23 -15.37 -7.12 20.15
N GLY A 24 -14.66 -7.76 21.06
CA GLY A 24 -15.20 -8.68 22.05
C GLY A 24 -15.18 -10.15 21.65
N ARG A 25 -14.73 -10.50 20.45
CA ARG A 25 -14.35 -11.89 20.10
C ARG A 25 -12.92 -12.15 20.51
N CYS A 26 -12.63 -13.37 20.91
CA CYS A 26 -11.26 -13.82 21.11
C CYS A 26 -10.57 -13.94 19.74
N VAL A 27 -9.60 -13.08 19.49
CA VAL A 27 -8.85 -13.10 18.21
C VAL A 27 -8.03 -14.38 18.04
N TRP A 28 -7.71 -15.07 19.14
CA TRP A 28 -6.97 -16.33 19.11
C TRP A 28 -7.85 -17.55 18.75
N GLU A 29 -9.16 -17.42 18.87
CA GLU A 29 -10.15 -18.45 18.56
C GLU A 29 -10.91 -18.15 17.27
N SER A 30 -10.55 -17.08 16.56
CA SER A 30 -11.15 -16.79 15.26
C SER A 30 -10.53 -17.67 14.18
N ASP A 31 -11.29 -17.96 13.15
CA ASP A 31 -10.86 -18.67 11.95
C ASP A 31 -10.10 -17.78 10.94
N ASN A 32 -9.52 -16.70 11.43
CA ASN A 32 -8.76 -15.75 10.63
C ASN A 32 -7.47 -16.40 10.11
N ASP A 33 -7.28 -16.42 8.81
CA ASP A 33 -6.12 -16.99 8.12
C ASP A 33 -5.23 -15.94 7.43
N VAL A 34 -5.43 -14.64 7.72
CA VAL A 34 -4.52 -13.61 7.23
C VAL A 34 -3.12 -13.83 7.76
N CYS A 35 -2.13 -13.63 6.89
CA CYS A 35 -0.75 -13.83 7.27
C CYS A 35 -0.28 -12.73 8.23
N ASP A 36 0.41 -13.12 9.27
CA ASP A 36 1.08 -12.26 10.25
C ASP A 36 2.60 -12.17 10.04
N ASP A 37 3.13 -13.02 9.17
CA ASP A 37 4.50 -12.98 8.62
C ASP A 37 4.41 -13.34 7.13
N GLN A 38 4.80 -12.42 6.25
CA GLN A 38 4.71 -12.59 4.82
C GLN A 38 5.95 -12.07 4.10
N THR A 39 6.49 -12.88 3.23
CA THR A 39 7.52 -12.47 2.27
C THR A 39 6.99 -12.57 0.85
N VAL A 40 7.09 -11.48 0.11
CA VAL A 40 6.70 -11.40 -1.30
C VAL A 40 7.93 -11.04 -2.13
N THR A 41 8.22 -11.83 -3.15
CA THR A 41 9.25 -11.52 -4.14
C THR A 41 8.58 -11.10 -5.44
N ILE A 42 8.95 -9.93 -5.95
CA ILE A 42 8.45 -9.37 -7.20
C ILE A 42 9.64 -9.26 -8.15
N THR A 43 9.49 -9.77 -9.36
CA THR A 43 10.50 -9.65 -10.42
C THR A 43 9.91 -8.92 -11.61
N TRP A 44 10.70 -8.06 -12.23
CA TRP A 44 10.38 -7.41 -13.49
C TRP A 44 11.38 -7.89 -14.53
N ASP A 45 10.86 -8.27 -15.67
CA ASP A 45 11.68 -8.63 -16.83
C ASP A 45 12.43 -7.41 -17.39
N ASP A 46 13.36 -7.67 -18.28
CA ASP A 46 14.07 -6.63 -18.98
C ASP A 46 13.12 -5.90 -19.95
N ASP A 47 12.98 -4.60 -19.79
CA ASP A 47 12.24 -3.75 -20.72
C ASP A 47 13.16 -3.30 -21.86
N SER A 48 13.41 -4.22 -22.78
CA SER A 48 14.26 -3.99 -23.96
C SER A 48 13.67 -2.96 -24.94
N ALA A 49 12.38 -2.65 -24.83
CA ALA A 49 11.70 -1.64 -25.62
C ALA A 49 11.75 -0.23 -24.99
N SER A 50 12.26 -0.12 -23.76
CA SER A 50 12.35 1.17 -23.08
C SER A 50 13.37 2.10 -23.73
N GLU A 51 12.96 3.33 -23.99
CA GLU A 51 13.87 4.40 -24.43
C GLU A 51 14.90 4.81 -23.36
N ILE A 52 14.70 4.33 -22.12
CA ILE A 52 15.61 4.60 -21.00
C ILE A 52 16.72 3.56 -21.00
N PRO A 53 17.99 3.95 -21.23
CA PRO A 53 19.11 3.03 -21.24
C PRO A 53 19.27 2.29 -19.89
N ASN A 54 19.67 1.02 -19.95
CA ASN A 54 19.98 0.18 -18.78
C ASN A 54 18.78 -0.13 -17.88
N ARG A 55 17.60 -0.27 -18.43
CA ARG A 55 16.41 -0.72 -17.73
C ARG A 55 16.33 -2.25 -17.71
N GLY A 56 17.39 -2.86 -17.14
CA GLY A 56 17.46 -4.31 -16.96
C GLY A 56 16.45 -4.87 -15.96
N PRO A 57 16.39 -6.19 -15.80
CA PRO A 57 15.50 -6.87 -14.89
C PRO A 57 15.72 -6.38 -13.45
N LYS A 58 14.65 -6.34 -12.67
CA LYS A 58 14.66 -5.88 -11.28
C LYS A 58 14.02 -6.92 -10.39
N THR A 59 14.46 -6.94 -9.15
CA THR A 59 13.85 -7.77 -8.10
C THR A 59 13.60 -6.90 -6.88
N ALA A 60 12.42 -7.01 -6.29
CA ALA A 60 12.12 -6.46 -4.99
C ALA A 60 11.65 -7.58 -4.06
N ILE A 61 12.04 -7.47 -2.79
CA ILE A 61 11.57 -8.35 -1.72
C ILE A 61 10.88 -7.47 -0.71
N PHE A 62 9.63 -7.78 -0.44
CA PHE A 62 8.85 -7.17 0.61
C PHE A 62 8.67 -8.19 1.74
N HIS A 63 8.95 -7.79 2.97
CA HIS A 63 8.73 -8.62 4.15
C HIS A 63 7.92 -7.83 5.17
N MET A 64 6.80 -8.39 5.61
CA MET A 64 5.92 -7.85 6.63
C MET A 64 5.86 -8.83 7.80
N VAL A 65 6.01 -8.32 9.01
CA VAL A 65 5.87 -9.06 10.27
C VAL A 65 4.93 -8.27 11.17
N ALA A 66 3.82 -8.87 11.58
CA ALA A 66 2.83 -8.21 12.42
C ALA A 66 3.17 -8.32 13.93
N PHE A 67 3.74 -9.44 14.36
CA PHE A 67 4.08 -9.71 15.78
C PHE A 67 5.50 -9.22 16.10
N THR A 68 5.68 -7.91 16.16
CA THR A 68 6.98 -7.29 16.47
C THR A 68 6.83 -6.19 17.51
N GLN A 69 7.93 -5.89 18.21
CA GLN A 69 7.99 -4.76 19.14
C GLN A 69 7.94 -3.41 18.41
N GLY A 70 8.44 -3.37 17.18
CA GLY A 70 8.44 -2.16 16.35
C GLY A 70 7.07 -1.90 15.77
N ILE A 71 6.31 -0.96 16.35
CA ILE A 71 4.99 -0.59 15.85
C ILE A 71 5.15 0.26 14.59
N CYS A 72 4.60 -0.21 13.47
CA CYS A 72 4.62 0.50 12.18
C CYS A 72 6.02 0.93 11.70
N GLU A 73 7.07 0.24 12.14
CA GLU A 73 8.42 0.49 11.65
C GLU A 73 8.52 0.07 10.18
N ARG A 74 9.04 0.97 9.36
CA ARG A 74 9.30 0.72 7.94
C ARG A 74 10.75 1.00 7.65
N ARG A 75 11.41 0.07 6.97
CA ARG A 75 12.81 0.21 6.56
C ARG A 75 13.04 -0.51 5.24
N GLY A 76 14.00 -0.05 4.49
CA GLY A 76 14.38 -0.72 3.25
C GLY A 76 15.75 -0.32 2.75
N ARG A 77 16.18 -1.04 1.73
CA ARG A 77 17.42 -0.77 1.01
C ARG A 77 17.19 -0.99 -0.48
N ILE A 78 17.73 -0.08 -1.27
CA ILE A 78 17.71 -0.16 -2.74
C ILE A 78 19.14 -0.21 -3.21
N TYR A 79 19.45 -1.20 -4.03
CA TYR A 79 20.76 -1.36 -4.69
C TYR A 79 20.63 -0.94 -6.14
N GLY A 80 21.33 0.12 -6.51
CA GLY A 80 21.39 0.64 -7.87
C GLY A 80 22.77 0.47 -8.48
N THR A 81 22.87 0.72 -9.78
CA THR A 81 24.16 0.68 -10.50
C THR A 81 25.08 1.85 -10.19
N ARG A 82 24.53 2.95 -9.66
CA ARG A 82 25.26 4.18 -9.35
C ARG A 82 25.41 4.46 -7.86
N GLY A 83 24.74 3.70 -6.99
CA GLY A 83 24.74 3.92 -5.56
C GLY A 83 23.75 3.03 -4.84
N GLU A 84 23.66 3.22 -3.53
CA GLU A 84 22.72 2.55 -2.64
C GLU A 84 21.87 3.57 -1.91
N ILE A 85 20.62 3.19 -1.62
CA ILE A 85 19.75 3.96 -0.75
C ILE A 85 19.34 3.07 0.42
N THR A 86 19.49 3.57 1.63
CA THR A 86 18.88 2.98 2.82
C THR A 86 17.88 3.96 3.41
N TYR A 87 16.75 3.49 3.87
CA TYR A 87 15.75 4.34 4.48
C TYR A 87 15.04 3.65 5.65
N ASP A 88 14.58 4.48 6.56
CA ASP A 88 13.64 4.13 7.61
C ASP A 88 12.47 5.12 7.62
N SER A 89 11.65 5.11 8.67
CA SER A 89 10.49 6.01 8.79
C SER A 89 10.86 7.50 8.91
N THR A 90 12.11 7.86 9.12
CA THR A 90 12.56 9.21 9.44
C THR A 90 13.70 9.73 8.57
N THR A 91 14.52 8.85 8.04
CA THR A 91 15.74 9.20 7.31
C THR A 91 15.90 8.42 6.01
N ILE A 92 16.55 9.06 5.04
CA ILE A 92 17.01 8.44 3.80
C ILE A 92 18.50 8.74 3.67
N HIS A 93 19.31 7.71 3.50
CA HIS A 93 20.73 7.82 3.22
C HIS A 93 20.98 7.40 1.77
N VAL A 94 21.59 8.29 0.99
CA VAL A 94 21.98 8.05 -0.40
C VAL A 94 23.49 7.98 -0.47
N HIS A 95 24.03 6.83 -0.80
CA HIS A 95 25.46 6.62 -1.03
C HIS A 95 25.75 6.58 -2.53
N ASP A 96 26.59 7.49 -3.01
CA ASP A 96 26.99 7.58 -4.41
C ASP A 96 28.34 6.87 -4.61
N PHE A 97 28.38 5.87 -5.51
CA PHE A 97 29.59 5.08 -5.76
C PHE A 97 30.69 5.85 -6.50
N ALA A 98 30.36 6.88 -7.27
CA ALA A 98 31.35 7.66 -8.01
C ALA A 98 32.11 8.64 -7.11
N THR A 99 31.43 9.17 -6.11
CA THR A 99 32.01 10.16 -5.18
C THR A 99 32.40 9.56 -3.83
N GLU A 100 31.96 8.32 -3.55
CA GLU A 100 32.08 7.64 -2.24
C GLU A 100 31.48 8.45 -1.08
N GLN A 101 30.53 9.33 -1.38
CA GLN A 101 29.88 10.17 -0.39
C GLN A 101 28.49 9.67 -0.05
N THR A 102 28.12 9.86 1.21
CA THR A 102 26.75 9.58 1.68
C THR A 102 26.06 10.88 2.06
N THR A 103 24.92 11.15 1.44
CA THR A 103 24.05 12.26 1.79
C THR A 103 22.89 11.73 2.63
N THR A 104 22.57 12.43 3.72
CA THR A 104 21.44 12.08 4.59
C THR A 104 20.35 13.12 4.46
N HIS A 105 19.15 12.63 4.20
CA HIS A 105 17.92 13.43 4.17
C HIS A 105 17.04 13.00 5.35
N SER A 106 16.71 13.95 6.21
CA SER A 106 15.79 13.70 7.32
C SER A 106 14.41 14.25 7.00
N ARG A 107 13.38 13.57 7.44
CA ARG A 107 12.01 14.07 7.32
C ARG A 107 11.91 15.38 8.12
N PRO A 108 11.37 16.47 7.54
CA PRO A 108 11.07 17.68 8.28
C PRO A 108 10.12 17.36 9.45
N PRO A 109 10.26 18.02 10.60
CA PRO A 109 9.28 17.93 11.67
C PRO A 109 7.88 18.23 11.12
N GLN A 110 6.95 17.33 11.33
CA GLN A 110 5.54 17.52 10.92
C GLN A 110 4.77 17.96 12.18
N PRO A 111 4.07 19.09 12.13
CA PRO A 111 3.11 19.43 13.18
C PRO A 111 1.92 18.48 13.07
N GLY A 112 1.33 18.13 14.21
CA GLY A 112 0.14 17.29 14.27
C GLY A 112 0.36 15.96 14.99
N GLU A 113 -0.74 15.36 15.40
CA GLU A 113 -0.82 14.02 15.96
C GLU A 113 -1.17 13.03 14.83
N GLY A 114 -1.19 11.74 15.08
CA GLY A 114 -1.54 10.72 14.09
C GLY A 114 -0.48 10.52 13.00
N HIS A 115 0.00 9.30 12.87
CA HIS A 115 1.01 8.86 11.88
C HIS A 115 2.16 9.86 11.67
N GLY A 116 2.54 10.58 12.76
CA GLY A 116 3.61 11.58 12.72
C GLY A 116 3.29 12.80 11.87
N GLY A 117 2.02 13.24 11.84
CA GLY A 117 1.53 14.38 11.06
C GLY A 117 1.19 14.05 9.60
N GLY A 118 1.26 12.77 9.21
CA GLY A 118 0.92 12.34 7.85
C GLY A 118 -0.55 12.55 7.50
N ASP A 119 -1.45 12.35 8.47
CA ASP A 119 -2.90 12.50 8.28
C ASP A 119 -3.26 13.96 7.97
N ASP A 120 -2.71 14.91 8.73
CA ASP A 120 -2.90 16.34 8.49
C ASP A 120 -2.32 16.78 7.14
N GLY A 121 -1.14 16.24 6.80
CA GLY A 121 -0.50 16.48 5.52
C GLY A 121 -1.37 16.02 4.34
N LEU A 122 -1.89 14.81 4.41
CA LEU A 122 -2.76 14.24 3.39
C LEU A 122 -4.05 15.05 3.23
N ALA A 123 -4.72 15.36 4.35
CA ALA A 123 -5.95 16.16 4.33
C ALA A 123 -5.71 17.56 3.74
N THR A 124 -4.62 18.23 4.12
CA THR A 124 -4.24 19.54 3.59
C THR A 124 -4.00 19.50 2.09
N GLN A 125 -3.24 18.52 1.61
CA GLN A 125 -2.95 18.37 0.18
C GLN A 125 -4.23 18.06 -0.62
N PHE A 126 -5.10 17.21 -0.09
CA PHE A 126 -6.39 16.92 -0.72
C PHE A 126 -7.26 18.16 -0.86
N ILE A 127 -7.43 18.95 0.23
CA ILE A 127 -8.19 20.20 0.19
C ILE A 127 -7.59 21.18 -0.82
N THR A 128 -6.26 21.29 -0.86
CA THR A 128 -5.55 22.15 -1.80
C THR A 128 -5.79 21.72 -3.26
N ALA A 129 -5.77 20.42 -3.52
CA ALA A 129 -6.08 19.88 -4.85
C ALA A 129 -7.51 20.22 -5.27
N VAL A 130 -8.49 19.98 -4.39
CA VAL A 130 -9.89 20.29 -4.66
C VAL A 130 -10.11 21.80 -4.91
N ASP A 131 -9.47 22.66 -4.11
CA ASP A 131 -9.56 24.12 -4.29
C ASP A 131 -8.98 24.56 -5.65
N ALA A 132 -7.83 24.02 -6.03
CA ALA A 132 -7.21 24.33 -7.33
C ALA A 132 -8.09 23.92 -8.51
N VAL A 133 -8.73 22.76 -8.45
CA VAL A 133 -9.66 22.30 -9.48
C VAL A 133 -10.92 23.16 -9.51
N LYS A 134 -11.52 23.41 -8.35
CA LYS A 134 -12.75 24.21 -8.24
C LYS A 134 -12.58 25.63 -8.78
N ASN A 135 -11.42 26.22 -8.57
CA ASN A 135 -11.10 27.59 -9.07
C ASN A 135 -10.55 27.60 -10.50
N GLY A 136 -10.54 26.49 -11.19
CA GLY A 136 -10.11 26.41 -12.60
C GLY A 136 -8.61 26.64 -12.80
N VAL A 137 -7.79 26.47 -11.75
CA VAL A 137 -6.34 26.65 -11.82
C VAL A 137 -5.67 25.52 -12.59
N MET A 138 -6.20 24.30 -12.47
CA MET A 138 -5.72 23.10 -13.16
C MET A 138 -6.82 22.02 -13.25
N SER A 139 -6.58 21.01 -14.08
CA SER A 139 -7.45 19.82 -14.16
C SER A 139 -7.37 18.95 -12.91
N ALA A 140 -8.30 18.03 -12.74
CA ALA A 140 -8.29 17.07 -11.63
C ALA A 140 -7.06 16.17 -11.68
N ASP A 141 -6.67 15.69 -12.87
CA ASP A 141 -5.50 14.84 -13.06
C ASP A 141 -4.19 15.56 -12.71
N GLU A 142 -4.05 16.81 -13.15
CA GLU A 142 -2.89 17.64 -12.81
C GLU A 142 -2.81 17.90 -11.29
N ALA A 143 -3.95 18.21 -10.66
CA ALA A 143 -4.02 18.45 -9.23
C ALA A 143 -3.69 17.20 -8.42
N GLN A 144 -4.17 16.04 -8.88
CA GLN A 144 -3.87 14.76 -8.24
C GLN A 144 -2.38 14.45 -8.27
N VAL A 145 -1.73 14.54 -9.43
CA VAL A 145 -0.30 14.31 -9.56
C VAL A 145 0.50 15.32 -8.73
N LYS A 146 0.11 16.60 -8.77
CA LYS A 146 0.87 17.68 -8.11
C LYS A 146 0.76 17.68 -6.59
N TYR A 147 -0.44 17.46 -6.04
CA TYR A 147 -0.72 17.62 -4.61
C TYR A 147 -0.84 16.27 -3.88
N ILE A 148 -1.41 15.26 -4.50
CA ILE A 148 -1.57 13.94 -3.88
C ILE A 148 -0.33 13.08 -4.13
N GLY A 149 0.32 13.21 -5.30
CA GLY A 149 1.56 12.52 -5.64
C GLY A 149 1.36 11.09 -6.17
N CYS A 150 0.12 10.61 -6.29
CA CYS A 150 -0.19 9.32 -6.93
C CYS A 150 -1.53 9.41 -7.65
N THR A 151 -1.69 8.59 -8.68
CA THR A 151 -2.93 8.47 -9.43
C THR A 151 -3.86 7.42 -8.80
N LEU A 152 -5.14 7.45 -9.16
CA LEU A 152 -6.07 6.39 -8.76
C LEU A 152 -5.62 5.03 -9.30
N GLU A 153 -5.11 5.00 -10.53
CA GLU A 153 -4.59 3.77 -11.13
C GLU A 153 -3.43 3.18 -10.32
N GLU A 154 -2.48 3.99 -9.87
CA GLU A 154 -1.38 3.52 -9.01
C GLU A 154 -1.90 2.98 -7.67
N CYS A 155 -2.93 3.62 -7.09
CA CYS A 155 -3.58 3.11 -5.89
C CYS A 155 -4.25 1.76 -6.13
N VAL A 156 -5.00 1.61 -7.23
CA VAL A 156 -5.65 0.35 -7.60
C VAL A 156 -4.60 -0.74 -7.84
N ARG A 157 -3.53 -0.45 -8.57
CA ARG A 157 -2.44 -1.40 -8.80
C ARG A 157 -1.78 -1.86 -7.51
N SER A 158 -1.53 -0.96 -6.57
CA SER A 158 -0.92 -1.32 -5.28
C SER A 158 -1.82 -2.24 -4.44
N HIS A 159 -3.13 -2.01 -4.45
CA HIS A 159 -4.08 -2.90 -3.77
C HIS A 159 -4.21 -4.25 -4.48
N ALA A 160 -4.28 -4.25 -5.80
CA ALA A 160 -4.34 -5.47 -6.60
C ALA A 160 -3.12 -6.37 -6.38
N MET A 161 -1.93 -5.79 -6.18
CA MET A 161 -0.72 -6.57 -5.85
C MET A 161 -0.85 -7.34 -4.54
N VAL A 162 -1.57 -6.81 -3.55
CA VAL A 162 -1.84 -7.54 -2.30
C VAL A 162 -2.71 -8.76 -2.57
N PHE A 163 -3.77 -8.61 -3.37
CA PHE A 163 -4.64 -9.74 -3.75
C PHE A 163 -3.89 -10.79 -4.57
N ALA A 164 -3.05 -10.37 -5.50
CA ALA A 164 -2.20 -11.28 -6.27
C ALA A 164 -1.22 -12.04 -5.36
N ALA A 165 -0.62 -11.38 -4.38
CA ALA A 165 0.27 -12.02 -3.41
C ALA A 165 -0.47 -13.07 -2.56
N GLU A 166 -1.70 -12.77 -2.12
CA GLU A 166 -2.55 -13.72 -1.39
C GLU A 166 -2.95 -14.91 -2.28
N GLU A 167 -3.34 -14.68 -3.52
CA GLU A 167 -3.64 -15.75 -4.46
C GLU A 167 -2.42 -16.64 -4.72
N ALA A 168 -1.24 -16.04 -4.88
CA ALA A 168 0.02 -16.78 -5.01
C ALA A 168 0.33 -17.63 -3.77
N ARG A 169 0.11 -17.09 -2.57
CA ARG A 169 0.32 -17.77 -1.29
C ARG A 169 -0.61 -18.98 -1.16
N HIS A 170 -1.91 -18.80 -1.37
CA HIS A 170 -2.90 -19.87 -1.27
C HIS A 170 -2.71 -20.93 -2.34
N GLY A 171 -2.45 -20.50 -3.58
CA GLY A 171 -2.20 -21.40 -4.71
C GLY A 171 -0.82 -22.06 -4.71
N LYS A 172 0.13 -21.55 -3.90
CA LYS A 172 1.55 -21.94 -3.90
C LYS A 172 2.17 -21.89 -5.30
N VAL A 173 1.90 -20.80 -6.00
CA VAL A 173 2.32 -20.58 -7.39
C VAL A 173 3.06 -19.27 -7.54
N VAL A 174 3.78 -19.13 -8.65
CA VAL A 174 4.28 -17.85 -9.15
C VAL A 174 3.23 -17.31 -10.12
N LEU A 175 2.80 -16.08 -9.92
CA LEU A 175 1.81 -15.43 -10.78
C LEU A 175 2.52 -14.56 -11.82
N ASP A 176 2.03 -14.64 -13.05
CA ASP A 176 2.31 -13.68 -14.10
C ASP A 176 1.37 -12.48 -13.90
N TRP A 177 1.95 -11.29 -13.66
CA TRP A 177 1.19 -10.10 -13.32
C TRP A 177 0.28 -9.63 -14.45
N GLU A 178 0.76 -9.59 -15.69
CA GLU A 178 0.00 -9.08 -16.84
C GLU A 178 -1.22 -9.97 -17.10
N LYS A 179 -1.01 -11.27 -17.07
CA LYS A 179 -2.10 -12.25 -17.23
C LYS A 179 -3.10 -12.14 -16.08
N TRP A 180 -2.63 -12.11 -14.84
CA TRP A 180 -3.48 -12.00 -13.66
C TRP A 180 -4.30 -10.70 -13.66
N TRP A 181 -3.67 -9.58 -14.02
CA TRP A 181 -4.33 -8.29 -14.11
C TRP A 181 -5.44 -8.29 -15.16
N GLY A 182 -5.18 -8.79 -16.38
CA GLY A 182 -6.17 -8.90 -17.44
C GLY A 182 -7.38 -9.75 -17.05
N GLU A 183 -7.14 -10.88 -16.38
CA GLU A 183 -8.22 -11.79 -15.97
C GLU A 183 -9.03 -11.26 -14.79
N ARG A 184 -8.38 -10.64 -13.79
CA ARG A 184 -9.03 -10.27 -12.52
C ARG A 184 -9.53 -8.83 -12.46
N VAL A 185 -8.82 -7.91 -13.06
CA VAL A 185 -9.15 -6.48 -12.96
C VAL A 185 -9.86 -5.99 -14.22
N GLU A 186 -9.27 -6.17 -15.38
CA GLU A 186 -9.88 -5.71 -16.64
C GLU A 186 -11.14 -6.49 -17.01
N GLY A 187 -11.17 -7.79 -16.70
CA GLY A 187 -12.36 -8.61 -16.88
C GLY A 187 -13.56 -8.07 -16.09
N ILE A 188 -13.37 -7.81 -14.80
CA ILE A 188 -14.42 -7.24 -13.93
C ILE A 188 -14.85 -5.85 -14.40
N LEU A 189 -13.90 -4.99 -14.78
CA LEU A 189 -14.22 -3.65 -15.30
C LEU A 189 -15.00 -3.71 -16.62
N GLY A 190 -14.73 -4.71 -17.45
CA GLY A 190 -15.49 -4.96 -18.68
C GLY A 190 -16.92 -5.43 -18.40
N GLU A 191 -17.11 -6.30 -17.42
CA GLU A 191 -18.44 -6.76 -16.99
C GLU A 191 -19.28 -5.62 -16.42
N LEU A 192 -18.72 -4.79 -15.55
CA LEU A 192 -19.41 -3.63 -14.95
C LEU A 192 -19.84 -2.59 -16.00
N LYS A 193 -19.02 -2.33 -17.00
CA LYS A 193 -19.40 -1.41 -18.11
C LYS A 193 -20.56 -1.95 -18.93
N ASN A 194 -20.62 -3.25 -19.15
CA ASN A 194 -21.73 -3.88 -19.87
C ASN A 194 -23.03 -3.83 -19.06
N GLU A 195 -22.98 -3.92 -17.73
CA GLU A 195 -24.15 -3.80 -16.86
C GLU A 195 -24.69 -2.36 -16.83
N GLU A 196 -23.84 -1.33 -16.83
CA GLU A 196 -24.27 0.08 -16.90
C GLU A 196 -24.96 0.43 -18.21
N GLU A 197 -24.53 -0.13 -19.33
CA GLU A 197 -25.18 0.04 -20.63
C GLU A 197 -26.60 -0.58 -20.68
N TYR A 198 -26.86 -1.59 -19.87
CA TYR A 198 -28.19 -2.24 -19.77
C TYR A 198 -29.16 -1.49 -18.84
N VAL A 199 -28.69 -0.64 -17.95
CA VAL A 199 -29.50 0.07 -16.94
C VAL A 199 -29.97 1.45 -17.41
N HIS A 200 -29.40 1.99 -18.47
CA HIS A 200 -29.78 3.26 -19.09
C HIS A 200 -30.05 3.07 -20.59
N PRO A 201 -31.25 2.60 -20.98
CA PRO A 201 -31.72 2.64 -22.37
C PRO A 201 -32.12 4.06 -22.79
#